data_c684624b2b32eea2899b509762914e36
#
_entry.id   c684624b2b32eea2899b509762914e36
#
_cell.length_a   1.000
_cell.length_b   1.000
_cell.length_c   1.000
_cell.angle_alpha   90.00
_cell.angle_beta   90.00
_cell.angle_gamma   90.00
#
_symmetry.space_group_name_H-M   'P 1'
#
loop_
_entity.id
_entity.type
_entity.pdbx_description
1 polymer ?
#
loop_
_entity_poly.entity_id
_entity_poly.type
_entity_poly.pdbx_seq_one_letter_code
_entity_poly.pdbx_strand_id
1 'polypeptide(L)'
;MLKKFLVVALFACVALNGIAQAEESATEKEKIQILDLYHINPDKTNISMQHYKNEEYGFSFAVPEKDYKEYQSKNKNILYSFRGDGRVFLVDCRPFILKAKDLKTLNTKFFYKKLADLEEKGYKILLKEQLSIAKYPAMRFSYYLPEKELAIFDDYIIITPNGIYKFSYVGNRFIYSIDEKLFLPKIIQSVKITPLSDDIYRRPFTTKTLKDYPASFTTPANCILMPIKNDPHHTFAYSNGYFFVSPMIVNITDKAELSFYPNSFANLSDKDKETLAAKEAARIQKKVEARQKENPKYKLDNIKAQFITIGGENCLNVSFDLSSSTEMDYIFVRDGKFISFDYQYPFDDAKRQKAAVVKSAKSIRFNP
;
A
#
# COMPACT_ATOMS: atom_id res chain seq x y z
N MET A 1 -8.43 -10.74 -15.39
CA MET A 1 -7.66 -11.67 -14.52
C MET A 1 -6.26 -11.99 -15.04
N LEU A 2 -6.06 -12.20 -16.32
CA LEU A 2 -4.75 -12.61 -16.91
C LEU A 2 -3.61 -11.56 -16.74
N LYS A 3 -3.89 -10.25 -16.79
CA LYS A 3 -2.85 -9.20 -16.72
C LYS A 3 -2.19 -9.02 -15.33
N LYS A 4 -2.82 -9.46 -14.24
CA LYS A 4 -2.22 -9.41 -12.89
C LYS A 4 -1.30 -10.59 -12.59
N PHE A 5 -1.55 -11.72 -13.24
CA PHE A 5 -0.64 -12.87 -13.25
C PHE A 5 0.69 -12.53 -13.94
N LEU A 6 0.62 -11.70 -14.99
CA LEU A 6 1.82 -11.36 -15.78
C LEU A 6 2.84 -10.54 -14.98
N VAL A 7 2.42 -9.66 -14.07
CA VAL A 7 3.34 -8.79 -13.32
C VAL A 7 4.05 -9.56 -12.20
N VAL A 8 3.34 -10.43 -11.49
CA VAL A 8 3.99 -11.31 -10.48
C VAL A 8 4.80 -12.41 -11.17
N ALA A 9 4.31 -12.94 -12.30
CA ALA A 9 5.03 -13.91 -13.11
C ALA A 9 6.24 -13.31 -13.84
N LEU A 10 6.20 -12.04 -14.29
CA LEU A 10 7.37 -11.37 -14.87
C LEU A 10 8.47 -11.11 -13.83
N PHE A 11 8.11 -10.80 -12.58
CA PHE A 11 9.11 -10.67 -11.51
C PHE A 11 9.71 -12.02 -11.12
N ALA A 12 8.89 -13.07 -11.07
CA ALA A 12 9.39 -14.43 -10.92
C ALA A 12 10.24 -14.86 -12.13
N CYS A 13 9.84 -14.51 -13.36
CA CYS A 13 10.59 -14.87 -14.58
C CYS A 13 11.92 -14.11 -14.73
N VAL A 14 12.02 -12.84 -14.30
CA VAL A 14 13.32 -12.13 -14.33
C VAL A 14 14.25 -12.67 -13.25
N ALA A 15 13.74 -13.04 -12.08
CA ALA A 15 14.52 -13.76 -11.07
C ALA A 15 14.90 -15.18 -11.57
N LEU A 16 13.97 -15.90 -12.21
CA LEU A 16 14.14 -17.25 -12.69
C LEU A 16 15.06 -17.35 -13.92
N ASN A 17 15.09 -16.37 -14.84
CA ASN A 17 16.06 -16.35 -15.92
C ASN A 17 17.50 -16.14 -15.41
N GLY A 18 17.68 -15.38 -14.31
CA GLY A 18 18.97 -15.32 -13.62
C GLY A 18 19.33 -16.61 -12.88
N ILE A 19 18.34 -17.38 -12.43
CA ILE A 19 18.50 -18.66 -11.75
C ILE A 19 18.82 -19.79 -12.75
N ALA A 20 18.13 -19.84 -13.89
CA ALA A 20 18.36 -20.86 -14.92
C ALA A 20 19.76 -20.76 -15.54
N GLN A 21 20.31 -19.55 -15.72
CA GLN A 21 21.67 -19.36 -16.22
C GLN A 21 22.76 -19.74 -15.18
N ALA A 22 22.44 -19.75 -13.88
CA ALA A 22 23.37 -20.19 -12.85
C ALA A 22 23.43 -21.73 -12.73
N GLU A 23 22.40 -22.45 -13.18
CA GLU A 23 22.37 -23.93 -13.12
C GLU A 23 23.29 -24.61 -14.15
N GLU A 24 23.58 -23.98 -15.30
CA GLU A 24 24.42 -24.57 -16.34
C GLU A 24 25.91 -24.54 -16.02
N SER A 25 26.35 -23.80 -15.00
CA SER A 25 27.77 -23.59 -14.69
C SER A 25 28.29 -24.21 -13.38
N ALA A 26 27.42 -24.82 -12.57
CA ALA A 26 27.83 -25.39 -11.29
C ALA A 26 28.64 -26.71 -11.50
N THR A 27 29.94 -26.65 -11.29
CA THR A 27 30.80 -27.82 -11.32
C THR A 27 30.55 -28.75 -10.11
N GLU A 28 30.91 -30.02 -10.23
CA GLU A 28 30.74 -31.01 -9.15
C GLU A 28 31.48 -30.60 -7.85
N LYS A 29 32.54 -29.79 -7.96
CA LYS A 29 33.26 -29.18 -6.83
C LYS A 29 32.42 -28.14 -6.08
N GLU A 30 31.64 -27.36 -6.78
CA GLU A 30 30.72 -26.37 -6.15
C GLU A 30 29.57 -27.07 -5.43
N LYS A 31 29.10 -28.21 -5.97
CA LYS A 31 28.11 -29.07 -5.29
C LYS A 31 28.64 -29.64 -3.98
N ILE A 32 29.92 -30.05 -3.95
CA ILE A 32 30.56 -30.56 -2.75
C ILE A 32 30.77 -29.46 -1.72
N GLN A 33 31.20 -28.25 -2.12
CA GLN A 33 31.29 -27.09 -1.23
C GLN A 33 29.93 -26.68 -0.64
N ILE A 34 28.87 -26.77 -1.42
CA ILE A 34 27.52 -26.50 -0.95
C ILE A 34 27.10 -27.56 0.09
N LEU A 35 27.44 -28.83 -0.10
CA LEU A 35 27.13 -29.90 0.86
C LEU A 35 27.90 -29.74 2.18
N ASP A 36 29.14 -29.26 2.15
CA ASP A 36 29.92 -28.97 3.36
C ASP A 36 29.37 -27.78 4.16
N LEU A 37 28.74 -26.83 3.50
CA LEU A 37 28.01 -25.72 4.17
C LEU A 37 26.83 -26.19 5.04
N TYR A 38 26.25 -27.36 4.77
CA TYR A 38 25.19 -27.94 5.63
C TYR A 38 25.65 -28.26 7.06
N HIS A 39 26.96 -28.38 7.29
CA HIS A 39 27.53 -28.62 8.63
C HIS A 39 27.97 -27.33 9.35
N ILE A 40 27.83 -26.17 8.71
CA ILE A 40 28.22 -24.90 9.33
C ILE A 40 27.24 -24.58 10.45
N ASN A 41 27.76 -24.44 11.67
CA ASN A 41 26.99 -23.92 12.77
C ASN A 41 26.73 -22.42 12.54
N PRO A 42 25.46 -21.99 12.36
CA PRO A 42 25.11 -20.58 12.08
C PRO A 42 25.63 -19.62 13.13
N ASP A 43 25.76 -20.05 14.37
CA ASP A 43 26.23 -19.22 15.49
C ASP A 43 27.74 -18.92 15.45
N LYS A 44 28.51 -19.68 14.67
CA LYS A 44 29.95 -19.51 14.53
C LYS A 44 30.37 -18.69 13.31
N THR A 45 29.44 -18.36 12.42
CA THR A 45 29.74 -17.55 11.24
C THR A 45 29.66 -16.08 11.57
N ASN A 46 30.79 -15.37 11.51
CA ASN A 46 30.85 -13.92 11.65
C ASN A 46 30.46 -13.29 10.30
N ILE A 47 29.15 -13.06 10.10
CA ILE A 47 28.57 -12.45 8.89
C ILE A 47 28.47 -10.96 9.12
N SER A 48 29.18 -10.17 8.30
CA SER A 48 29.02 -8.70 8.29
C SER A 48 27.62 -8.34 7.79
N MET A 49 26.90 -7.53 8.53
CA MET A 49 25.53 -7.13 8.26
C MET A 49 25.45 -5.64 7.97
N GLN A 50 24.88 -5.28 6.84
CA GLN A 50 24.55 -3.89 6.51
C GLN A 50 23.18 -3.54 7.07
N HIS A 51 23.11 -2.44 7.83
CA HIS A 51 21.91 -1.97 8.50
C HIS A 51 21.13 -0.96 7.66
N TYR A 52 19.81 -1.16 7.65
CA TYR A 52 18.83 -0.28 7.01
C TYR A 52 17.82 0.22 8.03
N LYS A 53 17.50 1.49 7.96
CA LYS A 53 16.51 2.13 8.82
C LYS A 53 15.53 2.92 7.98
N ASN A 54 14.25 2.75 8.25
CA ASN A 54 13.18 3.53 7.65
C ASN A 54 12.38 4.23 8.75
N GLU A 55 12.66 5.50 8.97
CA GLU A 55 12.00 6.30 10.01
C GLU A 55 10.54 6.59 9.67
N GLU A 56 10.24 6.74 8.37
CA GLU A 56 8.90 7.01 7.88
C GLU A 56 7.94 5.87 8.20
N TYR A 57 8.40 4.64 8.03
CA TYR A 57 7.62 3.44 8.30
C TYR A 57 7.91 2.83 9.68
N GLY A 58 8.83 3.40 10.45
CA GLY A 58 9.14 3.00 11.82
C GLY A 58 9.74 1.60 11.94
N PHE A 59 10.70 1.24 11.10
CA PHE A 59 11.39 -0.04 11.21
C PHE A 59 12.85 0.02 10.80
N SER A 60 13.61 -0.96 11.27
CA SER A 60 14.98 -1.21 10.80
C SER A 60 15.25 -2.71 10.72
N PHE A 61 16.20 -3.08 9.90
CA PHE A 61 16.66 -4.46 9.72
C PHE A 61 18.08 -4.45 9.16
N ALA A 62 18.70 -5.64 9.06
CA ALA A 62 20.00 -5.78 8.45
C ALA A 62 20.02 -6.95 7.47
N VAL A 63 20.83 -6.85 6.42
CA VAL A 63 21.10 -7.93 5.46
C VAL A 63 22.59 -8.22 5.37
N PRO A 64 23.01 -9.43 5.02
CA PRO A 64 24.41 -9.77 4.78
C PRO A 64 25.03 -8.87 3.70
N GLU A 65 26.06 -8.14 4.06
CA GLU A 65 26.68 -7.11 3.20
C GLU A 65 27.27 -7.65 1.91
N LYS A 66 27.92 -8.82 1.99
CA LYS A 66 28.60 -9.42 0.84
C LYS A 66 27.68 -10.23 -0.07
N ASP A 67 26.55 -10.68 0.47
CA ASP A 67 25.66 -11.65 -0.18
C ASP A 67 24.46 -10.98 -0.86
N TYR A 68 24.17 -9.73 -0.53
CA TYR A 68 23.04 -8.99 -1.06
C TYR A 68 23.46 -7.61 -1.56
N LYS A 69 23.04 -7.28 -2.78
CA LYS A 69 23.18 -5.93 -3.36
C LYS A 69 21.80 -5.31 -3.49
N GLU A 70 21.65 -4.09 -3.00
CA GLU A 70 20.42 -3.32 -3.17
C GLU A 70 20.18 -2.99 -4.64
N TYR A 71 18.94 -3.08 -5.09
CA TYR A 71 18.51 -2.63 -6.41
C TYR A 71 17.14 -1.95 -6.32
N GLN A 72 16.83 -1.09 -7.27
CA GLN A 72 15.53 -0.41 -7.29
C GLN A 72 14.48 -1.32 -7.91
N SER A 73 13.46 -1.69 -7.13
CA SER A 73 12.30 -2.41 -7.64
C SER A 73 11.44 -1.52 -8.56
N LYS A 74 10.93 -2.10 -9.64
CA LYS A 74 9.91 -1.45 -10.48
C LYS A 74 8.55 -1.33 -9.75
N ASN A 75 8.31 -2.15 -8.74
CA ASN A 75 7.12 -2.09 -7.91
C ASN A 75 7.31 -1.04 -6.82
N LYS A 76 6.61 0.09 -6.95
CA LYS A 76 6.68 1.22 -6.00
C LYS A 76 6.20 0.90 -4.59
N ASN A 77 5.54 -0.24 -4.38
CA ASN A 77 5.13 -0.69 -3.05
C ASN A 77 6.24 -1.46 -2.31
N ILE A 78 7.31 -1.84 -3.00
CA ILE A 78 8.50 -2.44 -2.40
C ILE A 78 9.39 -1.33 -1.89
N LEU A 79 9.64 -1.30 -0.59
CA LEU A 79 10.47 -0.28 0.06
C LEU A 79 11.97 -0.56 -0.13
N TYR A 80 12.34 -1.84 -0.01
CA TYR A 80 13.71 -2.29 -0.21
C TYR A 80 13.72 -3.58 -1.02
N SER A 81 14.67 -3.68 -1.90
CA SER A 81 14.88 -4.88 -2.72
C SER A 81 16.37 -5.16 -2.85
N PHE A 82 16.71 -6.41 -2.61
CA PHE A 82 18.09 -6.91 -2.61
C PHE A 82 18.19 -8.14 -3.51
N ARG A 83 19.28 -8.23 -4.24
CA ARG A 83 19.60 -9.38 -5.06
C ARG A 83 20.93 -9.97 -4.61
N GLY A 84 20.96 -11.27 -4.43
CA GLY A 84 22.15 -12.10 -4.30
C GLY A 84 22.19 -13.15 -5.42
N ASP A 85 23.18 -14.01 -5.43
CA ASP A 85 23.30 -15.09 -6.38
C ASP A 85 22.14 -16.08 -6.19
N GLY A 86 21.28 -16.20 -7.19
CA GLY A 86 20.11 -17.08 -7.17
C GLY A 86 19.02 -16.74 -6.15
N ARG A 87 19.01 -15.54 -5.57
CA ARG A 87 18.07 -15.13 -4.51
C ARG A 87 17.69 -13.66 -4.60
N VAL A 88 16.51 -13.37 -4.07
CA VAL A 88 15.97 -12.01 -3.93
C VAL A 88 15.37 -11.86 -2.55
N PHE A 89 15.59 -10.73 -1.91
CA PHE A 89 14.97 -10.35 -0.65
C PHE A 89 14.24 -9.02 -0.81
N LEU A 90 12.98 -8.97 -0.40
CA LEU A 90 12.09 -7.84 -0.59
C LEU A 90 11.48 -7.43 0.74
N VAL A 91 11.37 -6.14 0.96
CA VAL A 91 10.68 -5.58 2.14
C VAL A 91 9.59 -4.63 1.66
N ASP A 92 8.36 -4.93 2.05
CA ASP A 92 7.23 -4.03 1.87
C ASP A 92 6.54 -3.70 3.21
N CYS A 93 5.82 -2.60 3.23
CA CYS A 93 4.99 -2.21 4.35
C CYS A 93 3.65 -1.69 3.85
N ARG A 94 2.59 -2.22 4.43
CA ARG A 94 1.24 -1.68 4.28
C ARG A 94 0.91 -0.93 5.57
N PRO A 95 0.97 0.41 5.54
CA PRO A 95 0.68 1.20 6.71
C PRO A 95 -0.82 1.14 7.01
N PHE A 96 -1.16 0.62 8.18
CA PHE A 96 -2.50 0.66 8.76
C PHE A 96 -2.35 1.00 10.22
N ILE A 97 -3.37 1.64 10.81
CA ILE A 97 -3.40 1.76 12.26
C ILE A 97 -4.22 0.62 12.83
N LEU A 98 -3.54 -0.17 13.63
CA LEU A 98 -4.11 -1.31 14.29
C LEU A 98 -4.06 -1.08 15.80
N LYS A 99 -5.19 -1.30 16.47
CA LYS A 99 -5.24 -1.21 17.94
C LYS A 99 -4.42 -2.38 18.51
N ALA A 100 -3.54 -2.09 19.45
CA ALA A 100 -2.65 -3.11 20.03
C ALA A 100 -3.39 -4.35 20.55
N LYS A 101 -4.60 -4.18 21.14
CA LYS A 101 -5.45 -5.27 21.62
C LYS A 101 -5.95 -6.22 20.51
N ASP A 102 -6.01 -5.77 19.27
CA ASP A 102 -6.57 -6.54 18.15
C ASP A 102 -5.51 -7.28 17.34
N LEU A 103 -4.21 -7.00 17.56
CA LEU A 103 -3.11 -7.51 16.74
C LEU A 103 -3.07 -9.04 16.69
N LYS A 104 -3.25 -9.71 17.83
CA LYS A 104 -3.24 -11.18 17.89
C LYS A 104 -4.40 -11.80 17.12
N THR A 105 -5.60 -11.25 17.27
CA THR A 105 -6.80 -11.69 16.54
C THR A 105 -6.65 -11.46 15.03
N LEU A 106 -6.11 -10.31 14.64
CA LEU A 106 -5.83 -9.98 13.25
C LEU A 106 -4.78 -10.94 12.66
N ASN A 107 -3.69 -11.21 13.41
CA ASN A 107 -2.67 -12.17 12.97
C ASN A 107 -3.29 -13.53 12.65
N THR A 108 -4.14 -14.05 13.52
CA THR A 108 -4.82 -15.33 13.30
C THR A 108 -5.73 -15.29 12.07
N LYS A 109 -6.52 -14.22 11.89
CA LYS A 109 -7.38 -14.06 10.70
C LYS A 109 -6.55 -13.98 9.41
N PHE A 110 -5.48 -13.20 9.41
CA PHE A 110 -4.59 -13.08 8.25
C PHE A 110 -3.87 -14.38 7.94
N PHE A 111 -3.47 -15.13 8.96
CA PHE A 111 -2.84 -16.44 8.80
C PHE A 111 -3.73 -17.41 8.00
N TYR A 112 -4.98 -17.59 8.43
CA TYR A 112 -5.90 -18.49 7.71
C TYR A 112 -6.27 -17.97 6.33
N LYS A 113 -6.45 -16.65 6.18
CA LYS A 113 -6.69 -16.06 4.86
C LYS A 113 -5.52 -16.28 3.91
N LYS A 114 -4.28 -16.04 4.36
CA LYS A 114 -3.08 -16.27 3.54
C LYS A 114 -2.95 -17.74 3.16
N LEU A 115 -3.22 -18.64 4.10
CA LEU A 115 -3.22 -20.09 3.86
C LEU A 115 -4.20 -20.46 2.73
N ALA A 116 -5.45 -20.04 2.85
CA ALA A 116 -6.48 -20.29 1.83
C ALA A 116 -6.09 -19.70 0.46
N ASP A 117 -5.55 -18.46 0.44
CA ASP A 117 -5.10 -17.80 -0.79
C ASP A 117 -3.94 -18.56 -1.48
N LEU A 118 -3.06 -19.19 -0.71
CA LEU A 118 -1.95 -20.00 -1.25
C LEU A 118 -2.48 -21.33 -1.83
N GLU A 119 -3.36 -22.00 -1.10
CA GLU A 119 -3.98 -23.27 -1.51
C GLU A 119 -4.83 -23.07 -2.79
N GLU A 120 -5.68 -22.03 -2.83
CA GLU A 120 -6.48 -21.67 -4.00
C GLU A 120 -5.63 -21.42 -5.26
N LYS A 121 -4.45 -20.85 -5.08
CA LYS A 121 -3.50 -20.58 -6.17
C LYS A 121 -2.63 -21.78 -6.55
N GLY A 122 -2.83 -22.94 -5.93
CA GLY A 122 -2.11 -24.17 -6.22
C GLY A 122 -0.69 -24.23 -5.67
N TYR A 123 -0.30 -23.35 -4.76
CA TYR A 123 1.00 -23.40 -4.11
C TYR A 123 1.12 -24.63 -3.19
N LYS A 124 2.26 -25.28 -3.16
CA LYS A 124 2.61 -26.28 -2.17
C LYS A 124 3.30 -25.64 -0.98
N ILE A 125 2.73 -25.84 0.21
CA ILE A 125 3.20 -25.24 1.45
C ILE A 125 4.20 -26.18 2.10
N LEU A 126 5.43 -25.71 2.33
CA LEU A 126 6.49 -26.42 3.02
C LEU A 126 6.44 -26.17 4.53
N LEU A 127 6.23 -24.90 4.91
CA LEU A 127 6.17 -24.48 6.30
C LEU A 127 5.06 -23.43 6.47
N LYS A 128 4.34 -23.53 7.58
CA LYS A 128 3.39 -22.53 8.04
C LYS A 128 3.45 -22.45 9.55
N GLU A 129 3.72 -21.26 10.08
CA GLU A 129 3.81 -21.08 11.52
C GLU A 129 3.36 -19.68 11.95
N GLN A 130 2.90 -19.57 13.19
CA GLN A 130 2.69 -18.30 13.88
C GLN A 130 3.82 -18.10 14.87
N LEU A 131 4.41 -16.92 14.88
CA LEU A 131 5.59 -16.61 15.68
C LEU A 131 5.52 -15.16 16.19
N SER A 132 6.56 -14.71 16.86
CA SER A 132 6.72 -13.32 17.29
C SER A 132 8.02 -12.76 16.73
N ILE A 133 7.95 -11.59 16.09
CA ILE A 133 9.12 -10.87 15.59
C ILE A 133 9.08 -9.45 16.17
N ALA A 134 10.19 -8.97 16.73
CA ALA A 134 10.28 -7.65 17.35
C ALA A 134 9.16 -7.39 18.39
N LYS A 135 8.73 -8.40 19.13
CA LYS A 135 7.64 -8.42 20.12
C LYS A 135 6.23 -8.36 19.55
N TYR A 136 6.06 -8.39 18.24
CA TYR A 136 4.75 -8.34 17.59
C TYR A 136 4.34 -9.71 17.04
N PRO A 137 3.03 -10.00 16.95
CA PRO A 137 2.56 -11.23 16.34
C PRO A 137 2.93 -11.24 14.86
N ALA A 138 3.43 -12.37 14.43
CA ALA A 138 3.90 -12.59 13.08
C ALA A 138 3.50 -13.97 12.55
N MET A 139 3.68 -14.18 11.27
CA MET A 139 3.48 -15.46 10.60
C MET A 139 4.57 -15.68 9.56
N ARG A 140 4.91 -16.94 9.34
CA ARG A 140 5.84 -17.39 8.30
C ARG A 140 5.16 -18.41 7.41
N PHE A 141 5.38 -18.29 6.10
CA PHE A 141 4.96 -19.25 5.10
C PHE A 141 6.09 -19.51 4.12
N SER A 142 6.56 -20.75 4.06
CA SER A 142 7.47 -21.20 3.01
C SER A 142 6.68 -22.05 2.03
N TYR A 143 6.78 -21.76 0.73
CA TYR A 143 5.97 -22.42 -0.29
C TYR A 143 6.62 -22.33 -1.68
N TYR A 144 6.16 -23.16 -2.61
CA TYR A 144 6.59 -23.17 -4.00
C TYR A 144 5.41 -23.46 -4.95
N LEU A 145 5.58 -23.09 -6.23
CA LEU A 145 4.67 -23.50 -7.29
C LEU A 145 5.16 -24.84 -7.86
N PRO A 146 4.31 -25.88 -7.99
CA PRO A 146 4.71 -27.18 -8.54
C PRO A 146 5.35 -27.10 -9.94
N GLU A 147 4.89 -26.17 -10.76
CA GLU A 147 5.44 -25.90 -12.10
C GLU A 147 6.84 -25.26 -12.07
N LYS A 148 7.25 -24.79 -10.89
CA LYS A 148 8.51 -24.06 -10.65
C LYS A 148 9.15 -24.56 -9.35
N GLU A 149 9.35 -25.86 -9.26
CA GLU A 149 9.82 -26.54 -8.03
C GLU A 149 11.14 -26.01 -7.48
N LEU A 150 11.94 -25.40 -8.34
CA LEU A 150 13.25 -24.86 -7.96
C LEU A 150 13.15 -23.54 -7.20
N ALA A 151 12.03 -22.80 -7.29
CA ALA A 151 11.88 -21.51 -6.64
C ALA A 151 11.08 -21.64 -5.32
N ILE A 152 11.75 -21.40 -4.20
CA ILE A 152 11.13 -21.33 -2.88
C ILE A 152 10.84 -19.87 -2.54
N PHE A 153 9.62 -19.63 -2.06
CA PHE A 153 9.17 -18.37 -1.47
C PHE A 153 9.12 -18.55 0.04
N ASP A 154 9.63 -17.59 0.80
CA ASP A 154 9.55 -17.57 2.26
C ASP A 154 9.13 -16.17 2.73
N ASP A 155 7.88 -16.05 3.17
CA ASP A 155 7.26 -14.80 3.57
C ASP A 155 7.17 -14.72 5.10
N TYR A 156 7.76 -13.69 5.69
CA TYR A 156 7.56 -13.28 7.07
C TYR A 156 6.65 -12.05 7.12
N ILE A 157 5.51 -12.16 7.76
CA ILE A 157 4.50 -11.11 7.84
C ILE A 157 4.31 -10.72 9.30
N ILE A 158 4.58 -9.46 9.65
CA ILE A 158 4.53 -8.93 11.01
C ILE A 158 3.37 -7.96 11.10
N ILE A 159 2.48 -8.15 12.07
CA ILE A 159 1.33 -7.27 12.31
C ILE A 159 1.61 -6.40 13.52
N THR A 160 1.67 -5.09 13.30
CA THR A 160 2.06 -4.09 14.31
C THR A 160 1.05 -2.95 14.38
N PRO A 161 1.10 -2.09 15.40
CA PRO A 161 0.27 -0.88 15.41
C PRO A 161 0.52 0.08 14.24
N ASN A 162 1.71 0.04 13.63
CA ASN A 162 2.07 0.89 12.50
C ASN A 162 1.54 0.35 11.15
N GLY A 163 1.17 -0.93 11.09
CA GLY A 163 0.76 -1.61 9.86
C GLY A 163 1.26 -3.03 9.76
N ILE A 164 1.27 -3.54 8.56
CA ILE A 164 1.69 -4.89 8.21
C ILE A 164 3.00 -4.79 7.43
N TYR A 165 4.06 -5.36 7.99
CA TYR A 165 5.37 -5.47 7.35
C TYR A 165 5.52 -6.85 6.75
N LYS A 166 6.07 -6.92 5.56
CA LYS A 166 6.34 -8.18 4.89
C LYS A 166 7.79 -8.23 4.45
N PHE A 167 8.48 -9.24 4.89
CA PHE A 167 9.83 -9.60 4.48
C PHE A 167 9.72 -10.87 3.64
N SER A 168 10.05 -10.78 2.37
CA SER A 168 9.89 -11.87 1.40
C SER A 168 11.23 -12.30 0.87
N TYR A 169 11.51 -13.57 0.98
CA TYR A 169 12.63 -14.21 0.32
C TYR A 169 12.13 -15.03 -0.88
N VAL A 170 12.87 -14.99 -1.96
CA VAL A 170 12.70 -15.89 -3.11
C VAL A 170 14.06 -16.40 -3.50
N GLY A 171 14.25 -17.69 -3.53
CA GLY A 171 15.53 -18.29 -3.88
C GLY A 171 15.37 -19.66 -4.51
N ASN A 172 16.46 -20.12 -5.13
CA ASN A 172 16.58 -21.48 -5.58
C ASN A 172 16.55 -22.43 -4.37
N ARG A 173 15.95 -23.61 -4.52
CA ARG A 173 15.79 -24.60 -3.45
C ARG A 173 17.10 -24.98 -2.75
N PHE A 174 18.20 -25.06 -3.49
CA PHE A 174 19.52 -25.37 -2.92
C PHE A 174 20.04 -24.23 -2.06
N ILE A 175 19.96 -22.99 -2.57
CA ILE A 175 20.39 -21.79 -1.86
C ILE A 175 19.49 -21.54 -0.65
N TYR A 176 18.18 -21.77 -0.79
CA TYR A 176 17.22 -21.61 0.30
C TYR A 176 17.58 -22.47 1.52
N SER A 177 17.98 -23.73 1.33
CA SER A 177 18.33 -24.60 2.45
C SER A 177 19.55 -24.11 3.26
N ILE A 178 20.43 -23.32 2.62
CA ILE A 178 21.54 -22.63 3.28
C ILE A 178 21.05 -21.36 3.95
N ASP A 179 20.32 -20.53 3.20
CA ASP A 179 19.84 -19.24 3.66
C ASP A 179 18.87 -19.35 4.84
N GLU A 180 18.02 -20.38 4.85
CA GLU A 180 17.13 -20.69 5.95
C GLU A 180 17.87 -20.90 7.29
N LYS A 181 19.08 -21.44 7.24
CA LYS A 181 19.90 -21.71 8.42
C LYS A 181 20.84 -20.57 8.78
N LEU A 182 21.39 -19.89 7.77
CA LEU A 182 22.45 -18.90 7.96
C LEU A 182 21.97 -17.45 7.96
N PHE A 183 21.24 -17.07 6.93
CA PHE A 183 20.96 -15.64 6.68
C PHE A 183 19.58 -15.21 7.15
N LEU A 184 18.53 -15.97 6.81
CA LEU A 184 17.16 -15.58 7.16
C LEU A 184 16.94 -15.40 8.66
N PRO A 185 17.43 -16.29 9.55
CA PRO A 185 17.33 -16.07 10.98
C PRO A 185 18.01 -14.77 11.43
N LYS A 186 19.19 -14.44 10.92
CA LYS A 186 19.92 -13.22 11.29
C LYS A 186 19.23 -11.97 10.78
N ILE A 187 18.71 -12.00 9.55
CA ILE A 187 17.93 -10.90 8.99
C ILE A 187 16.69 -10.67 9.87
N ILE A 188 15.91 -11.70 10.15
CA ILE A 188 14.65 -11.59 10.90
C ILE A 188 14.89 -11.21 12.37
N GLN A 189 15.93 -11.71 13.00
CA GLN A 189 16.32 -11.31 14.36
C GLN A 189 16.79 -9.85 14.43
N SER A 190 17.33 -9.30 13.35
CA SER A 190 17.75 -7.90 13.28
C SER A 190 16.59 -6.91 13.17
N VAL A 191 15.38 -7.39 12.83
CA VAL A 191 14.20 -6.53 12.67
C VAL A 191 13.85 -5.84 13.98
N LYS A 192 13.74 -4.52 13.92
CA LYS A 192 13.24 -3.67 15.02
C LYS A 192 12.08 -2.84 14.51
N ILE A 193 11.03 -2.75 15.30
CA ILE A 193 9.86 -1.91 15.01
C ILE A 193 9.82 -0.79 16.04
N THR A 194 9.86 0.43 15.57
CA THR A 194 9.72 1.64 16.38
C THR A 194 8.28 2.14 16.24
N PRO A 195 7.52 2.32 17.34
CA PRO A 195 6.21 2.93 17.27
C PRO A 195 6.27 4.28 16.55
N LEU A 196 5.41 4.47 15.57
CA LEU A 196 5.27 5.75 14.90
C LEU A 196 4.40 6.67 15.76
N SER A 197 4.68 7.97 15.71
CA SER A 197 3.77 8.96 16.27
C SER A 197 2.42 8.86 15.59
N ASP A 198 1.33 8.89 16.38
CA ASP A 198 -0.03 8.99 15.86
C ASP A 198 -0.29 10.31 15.16
N ASP A 199 0.63 11.27 15.30
CA ASP A 199 0.53 12.58 14.70
C ASP A 199 0.97 12.55 13.23
N ILE A 200 0.07 12.20 12.35
CA ILE A 200 0.31 12.17 10.90
C ILE A 200 0.63 13.56 10.32
N TYR A 201 0.39 14.64 11.08
CA TYR A 201 0.75 16.01 10.66
C TYR A 201 2.23 16.29 10.74
N ARG A 202 2.93 15.60 11.65
CA ARG A 202 4.38 15.71 11.79
C ARG A 202 5.13 14.92 10.74
N ARG A 203 4.43 13.99 10.05
CA ARG A 203 5.03 13.23 8.97
C ARG A 203 5.27 14.14 7.77
N PRO A 204 6.36 13.96 7.04
CA PRO A 204 6.58 14.67 5.79
C PRO A 204 5.47 14.38 4.79
N PHE A 205 5.17 15.35 3.96
CA PHE A 205 4.24 15.21 2.83
C PHE A 205 5.03 15.17 1.55
N THR A 206 4.65 14.29 0.62
CA THR A 206 5.25 14.17 -0.71
C THR A 206 4.24 14.57 -1.79
N THR A 207 4.75 15.24 -2.82
CA THR A 207 3.94 15.63 -3.98
C THR A 207 3.59 14.41 -4.82
N LYS A 208 2.31 14.34 -5.21
CA LYS A 208 1.78 13.38 -6.19
C LYS A 208 1.27 14.16 -7.38
N THR A 209 1.54 13.66 -8.59
CA THR A 209 1.07 14.25 -9.84
C THR A 209 0.06 13.30 -10.46
N LEU A 210 -1.04 13.82 -11.00
CA LEU A 210 -2.00 13.03 -11.74
C LEU A 210 -1.42 12.70 -13.10
N LYS A 211 -1.59 11.44 -13.53
CA LYS A 211 -1.00 10.97 -14.80
C LYS A 211 -1.71 11.57 -16.02
N ASP A 212 -3.02 11.71 -15.92
CA ASP A 212 -3.89 12.03 -17.06
C ASP A 212 -4.45 13.46 -17.00
N TYR A 213 -3.95 14.27 -16.07
CA TYR A 213 -4.37 15.66 -15.92
C TYR A 213 -3.26 16.50 -15.27
N PRO A 214 -3.02 17.75 -15.70
CA PRO A 214 -1.94 18.60 -15.18
C PRO A 214 -2.28 19.16 -13.80
N ALA A 215 -2.44 18.28 -12.82
CA ALA A 215 -2.68 18.63 -11.44
C ALA A 215 -1.75 17.86 -10.49
N SER A 216 -1.43 18.51 -9.38
CA SER A 216 -0.62 17.94 -8.32
C SER A 216 -1.23 18.24 -6.94
N PHE A 217 -0.94 17.39 -5.97
CA PHE A 217 -1.32 17.54 -4.58
C PHE A 217 -0.32 16.82 -3.68
N THR A 218 -0.37 17.03 -2.39
CA THR A 218 0.53 16.34 -1.47
C THR A 218 -0.23 15.32 -0.61
N THR A 219 0.43 14.22 -0.29
CA THR A 219 -0.05 13.22 0.67
C THR A 219 1.01 12.99 1.75
N PRO A 220 0.65 12.46 2.92
CA PRO A 220 1.65 11.90 3.82
C PRO A 220 2.60 10.97 3.04
N ALA A 221 3.91 11.08 3.29
CA ALA A 221 4.93 10.37 2.49
C ALA A 221 4.75 8.85 2.50
N ASN A 222 4.22 8.29 3.60
CA ASN A 222 3.93 6.86 3.75
C ASN A 222 2.62 6.38 3.10
N CYS A 223 1.94 7.21 2.31
CA CYS A 223 0.80 6.77 1.54
C CYS A 223 1.23 5.90 0.36
N ILE A 224 0.65 4.72 0.25
CA ILE A 224 0.84 3.80 -0.88
C ILE A 224 -0.25 4.02 -1.93
N LEU A 225 0.10 3.77 -3.19
CA LEU A 225 -0.84 3.77 -4.30
C LEU A 225 -1.65 2.47 -4.29
N MET A 226 -2.97 2.59 -4.21
CA MET A 226 -3.91 1.49 -4.18
C MET A 226 -4.80 1.53 -5.43
N PRO A 227 -4.92 0.42 -6.19
CA PRO A 227 -5.90 0.34 -7.26
C PRO A 227 -7.32 0.23 -6.67
N ILE A 228 -8.25 1.02 -7.18
CA ILE A 228 -9.66 0.88 -6.88
C ILE A 228 -10.27 -0.07 -7.91
N LYS A 229 -10.93 -1.13 -7.42
CA LYS A 229 -11.60 -2.10 -8.26
C LYS A 229 -13.06 -1.70 -8.44
N ASN A 230 -13.60 -1.95 -9.63
CA ASN A 230 -15.03 -1.80 -9.94
C ASN A 230 -15.56 -0.37 -9.90
N ASP A 231 -14.69 0.64 -9.94
CA ASP A 231 -15.09 2.02 -10.14
C ASP A 231 -14.38 2.56 -11.40
N PRO A 232 -15.11 2.86 -12.48
CA PRO A 232 -14.50 3.31 -13.72
C PRO A 232 -13.92 4.74 -13.62
N HIS A 233 -14.28 5.48 -12.58
CA HIS A 233 -13.90 6.89 -12.41
C HIS A 233 -12.79 7.08 -11.39
N HIS A 234 -12.81 6.27 -10.33
CA HIS A 234 -11.76 6.21 -9.31
C HIS A 234 -10.85 5.01 -9.60
N THR A 235 -9.85 5.21 -10.42
CA THR A 235 -8.95 4.10 -10.80
C THR A 235 -7.88 3.80 -9.76
N PHE A 236 -7.58 4.75 -8.90
CA PHE A 236 -6.59 4.62 -7.85
C PHE A 236 -6.86 5.55 -6.66
N ALA A 237 -6.27 5.22 -5.52
CA ALA A 237 -6.22 6.06 -4.33
C ALA A 237 -4.82 6.04 -3.71
N TYR A 238 -4.54 7.04 -2.89
CA TYR A 238 -3.39 7.02 -1.98
C TYR A 238 -3.90 6.83 -0.56
N SER A 239 -3.34 5.87 0.15
CA SER A 239 -3.75 5.58 1.53
C SER A 239 -2.60 5.10 2.39
N ASN A 240 -2.68 5.41 3.68
CA ASN A 240 -1.84 4.84 4.74
C ASN A 240 -2.67 4.21 5.87
N GLY A 241 -3.95 3.93 5.60
CA GLY A 241 -4.89 3.37 6.55
C GLY A 241 -5.63 4.40 7.44
N TYR A 242 -5.12 5.63 7.54
CA TYR A 242 -5.81 6.76 8.20
C TYR A 242 -6.19 7.83 7.21
N PHE A 243 -5.30 8.12 6.31
CA PHE A 243 -5.46 9.07 5.25
C PHE A 243 -5.83 8.30 4.00
N PHE A 244 -6.87 8.72 3.35
CA PHE A 244 -7.29 8.21 2.06
C PHE A 244 -7.63 9.39 1.17
N VAL A 245 -7.16 9.36 -0.06
CA VAL A 245 -7.57 10.30 -1.11
C VAL A 245 -7.67 9.59 -2.45
N SER A 246 -8.79 9.76 -3.12
CA SER A 246 -9.04 9.24 -4.46
C SER A 246 -9.36 10.40 -5.42
N PRO A 247 -8.47 10.75 -6.33
CA PRO A 247 -8.76 11.68 -7.40
C PRO A 247 -9.70 11.09 -8.43
N MET A 248 -10.64 11.89 -8.92
CA MET A 248 -11.54 11.55 -10.03
C MET A 248 -11.53 12.67 -11.06
N ILE A 249 -11.52 12.31 -12.34
CA ILE A 249 -11.59 13.25 -13.47
C ILE A 249 -12.58 12.71 -14.49
N VAL A 250 -13.62 13.48 -14.78
CA VAL A 250 -14.69 13.08 -15.68
C VAL A 250 -15.12 14.29 -16.52
N ASN A 251 -15.40 14.11 -17.80
CA ASN A 251 -16.10 15.17 -18.54
C ASN A 251 -17.53 15.31 -18.02
N ILE A 252 -17.99 16.54 -17.80
CA ILE A 252 -19.34 16.79 -17.28
C ILE A 252 -20.40 16.18 -18.19
N THR A 253 -20.16 16.21 -19.50
CA THR A 253 -21.07 15.66 -20.53
C THR A 253 -21.22 14.15 -20.49
N ASP A 254 -20.25 13.43 -19.89
CA ASP A 254 -20.26 11.97 -19.85
C ASP A 254 -21.17 11.42 -18.75
N LYS A 255 -21.71 12.30 -17.88
CA LYS A 255 -22.57 11.92 -16.76
C LYS A 255 -23.77 12.85 -16.58
N ALA A 256 -24.95 12.32 -16.79
CA ALA A 256 -26.19 13.08 -16.66
C ALA A 256 -26.35 13.72 -15.26
N GLU A 257 -25.89 13.03 -14.19
CA GLU A 257 -25.92 13.55 -12.83
C GLU A 257 -24.99 14.75 -12.57
N LEU A 258 -24.09 15.06 -13.51
CA LEU A 258 -23.18 16.22 -13.43
C LEU A 258 -23.64 17.38 -14.36
N SER A 259 -24.73 17.23 -15.10
CA SER A 259 -25.21 18.21 -16.07
C SER A 259 -25.57 19.57 -15.49
N PHE A 260 -25.78 19.67 -14.18
CA PHE A 260 -26.06 20.94 -13.51
C PHE A 260 -24.80 21.76 -13.20
N TYR A 261 -23.61 21.20 -13.38
CA TYR A 261 -22.37 21.94 -13.23
C TYR A 261 -22.10 22.81 -14.46
N PRO A 262 -21.56 24.02 -14.28
CA PRO A 262 -21.10 24.86 -15.38
C PRO A 262 -19.80 24.29 -15.95
N ASN A 263 -19.37 24.80 -17.11
CA ASN A 263 -18.09 24.41 -17.72
C ASN A 263 -16.85 24.88 -16.94
N SER A 264 -17.02 25.83 -16.02
CA SER A 264 -15.93 26.34 -15.17
C SER A 264 -16.49 27.00 -13.91
N PHE A 265 -15.72 26.93 -12.81
CA PHE A 265 -15.99 27.67 -11.58
C PHE A 265 -15.35 29.06 -11.52
N ALA A 266 -14.58 29.46 -12.52
CA ALA A 266 -13.76 30.67 -12.45
C ALA A 266 -14.56 31.95 -12.18
N ASN A 267 -15.72 32.13 -12.84
CA ASN A 267 -16.47 33.37 -12.84
C ASN A 267 -17.88 33.25 -12.22
N LEU A 268 -18.03 32.40 -11.23
CA LEU A 268 -19.30 32.21 -10.55
C LEU A 268 -19.65 33.42 -9.64
N SER A 269 -20.85 33.92 -9.74
CA SER A 269 -21.39 34.83 -8.72
C SER A 269 -21.61 34.11 -7.40
N ASP A 270 -21.67 34.85 -6.29
CA ASP A 270 -21.92 34.24 -4.98
C ASP A 270 -23.29 33.53 -4.93
N LYS A 271 -24.30 34.05 -5.60
CA LYS A 271 -25.59 33.39 -5.76
C LYS A 271 -25.51 32.07 -6.51
N ASP A 272 -24.68 32.00 -7.57
CA ASP A 272 -24.49 30.76 -8.29
C ASP A 272 -23.74 29.74 -7.46
N LYS A 273 -22.72 30.17 -6.67
CA LYS A 273 -22.00 29.34 -5.73
C LYS A 273 -22.92 28.72 -4.68
N GLU A 274 -23.79 29.51 -4.06
CA GLU A 274 -24.79 29.04 -3.09
C GLU A 274 -25.74 28.01 -3.74
N THR A 275 -26.22 28.32 -4.95
CA THR A 275 -27.13 27.45 -5.69
C THR A 275 -26.49 26.12 -6.04
N LEU A 276 -25.24 26.13 -6.48
CA LEU A 276 -24.49 24.91 -6.81
C LEU A 276 -24.19 24.08 -5.56
N ALA A 277 -23.80 24.72 -4.46
CA ALA A 277 -23.56 24.04 -3.19
C ALA A 277 -24.82 23.31 -2.69
N ALA A 278 -25.99 23.97 -2.78
CA ALA A 278 -27.26 23.36 -2.41
C ALA A 278 -27.64 22.17 -3.33
N LYS A 279 -27.43 22.31 -4.65
CA LYS A 279 -27.69 21.24 -5.61
C LYS A 279 -26.80 20.03 -5.36
N GLU A 280 -25.51 20.24 -5.05
CA GLU A 280 -24.58 19.14 -4.78
C GLU A 280 -24.93 18.43 -3.46
N ALA A 281 -25.27 19.16 -2.40
CA ALA A 281 -25.75 18.58 -1.15
C ALA A 281 -27.00 17.72 -1.38
N ALA A 282 -27.94 18.19 -2.18
CA ALA A 282 -29.15 17.43 -2.53
C ALA A 282 -28.82 16.17 -3.38
N ARG A 283 -27.85 16.26 -4.29
CA ARG A 283 -27.37 15.11 -5.09
C ARG A 283 -26.79 14.02 -4.20
N ILE A 284 -25.94 14.40 -3.24
CA ILE A 284 -25.35 13.47 -2.27
C ILE A 284 -26.45 12.83 -1.42
N GLN A 285 -27.37 13.63 -0.88
CA GLN A 285 -28.50 13.13 -0.10
C GLN A 285 -29.29 12.06 -0.88
N LYS A 286 -29.66 12.35 -2.12
CA LYS A 286 -30.40 11.42 -2.98
C LYS A 286 -29.62 10.14 -3.28
N LYS A 287 -28.31 10.24 -3.52
CA LYS A 287 -27.43 9.08 -3.78
C LYS A 287 -27.35 8.15 -2.57
N VAL A 288 -27.30 8.73 -1.37
CA VAL A 288 -27.26 7.95 -0.13
C VAL A 288 -28.60 7.33 0.22
N GLU A 289 -29.70 8.03 0.02
CA GLU A 289 -31.03 7.47 0.19
C GLU A 289 -31.26 6.25 -0.71
N ALA A 290 -30.76 6.27 -1.93
CA ALA A 290 -30.77 5.10 -2.81
C ALA A 290 -29.98 3.92 -2.22
N ARG A 291 -28.78 4.17 -1.68
CA ARG A 291 -27.96 3.15 -1.02
C ARG A 291 -28.57 2.65 0.30
N GLN A 292 -29.25 3.49 1.05
CA GLN A 292 -29.96 3.11 2.27
C GLN A 292 -31.10 2.10 2.01
N LYS A 293 -31.74 2.18 0.85
CA LYS A 293 -32.75 1.18 0.44
C LYS A 293 -32.13 -0.20 0.27
N GLU A 294 -30.89 -0.28 -0.20
CA GLU A 294 -30.17 -1.56 -0.38
C GLU A 294 -29.49 -2.01 0.92
N ASN A 295 -29.05 -1.07 1.74
CA ASN A 295 -28.40 -1.35 3.03
C ASN A 295 -28.85 -0.34 4.11
N PRO A 296 -29.83 -0.70 4.96
CA PRO A 296 -30.36 0.18 6.00
C PRO A 296 -29.33 0.64 7.06
N LYS A 297 -28.19 -0.03 7.15
CA LYS A 297 -27.10 0.37 8.05
C LYS A 297 -26.28 1.56 7.52
N TYR A 298 -26.48 1.92 6.26
CA TYR A 298 -25.80 3.03 5.64
C TYR A 298 -26.45 4.35 6.11
N LYS A 299 -25.77 5.06 6.99
CA LYS A 299 -26.25 6.37 7.53
C LYS A 299 -25.42 7.49 6.95
N LEU A 300 -26.10 8.57 6.65
CA LEU A 300 -25.51 9.83 6.22
C LEU A 300 -26.00 10.94 7.13
N ASP A 301 -25.06 11.69 7.67
CA ASP A 301 -25.34 12.84 8.54
C ASP A 301 -24.43 14.01 8.15
N ASN A 302 -24.79 15.21 8.63
CA ASN A 302 -23.95 16.42 8.62
C ASN A 302 -23.46 16.87 7.24
N ILE A 303 -24.30 16.79 6.19
CA ILE A 303 -23.91 17.28 4.87
C ILE A 303 -23.68 18.80 4.95
N LYS A 304 -22.49 19.23 4.51
CA LYS A 304 -22.11 20.64 4.35
C LYS A 304 -21.47 20.82 2.99
N ALA A 305 -21.94 21.79 2.23
CA ALA A 305 -21.38 22.16 0.95
C ALA A 305 -21.14 23.67 0.92
N GLN A 306 -19.93 24.09 0.56
CA GLN A 306 -19.56 25.49 0.48
C GLN A 306 -18.42 25.72 -0.50
N PHE A 307 -18.42 26.91 -1.10
CA PHE A 307 -17.26 27.29 -1.91
C PHE A 307 -16.13 27.86 -1.04
N ILE A 308 -14.93 27.46 -1.37
CA ILE A 308 -13.67 27.95 -0.80
C ILE A 308 -12.67 28.22 -1.93
N THR A 309 -11.55 28.87 -1.60
CA THR A 309 -10.47 29.07 -2.57
C THR A 309 -9.28 28.16 -2.23
N ILE A 310 -8.81 27.40 -3.22
CA ILE A 310 -7.60 26.57 -3.12
C ILE A 310 -6.69 26.86 -4.31
N GLY A 311 -5.45 27.25 -4.02
CA GLY A 311 -4.48 27.55 -5.09
C GLY A 311 -4.88 28.69 -6.04
N GLY A 312 -5.77 29.59 -5.60
CA GLY A 312 -6.33 30.65 -6.43
C GLY A 312 -7.59 30.26 -7.20
N GLU A 313 -8.01 29.00 -7.14
CA GLU A 313 -9.18 28.46 -7.84
C GLU A 313 -10.40 28.36 -6.93
N ASN A 314 -11.59 28.60 -7.46
CA ASN A 314 -12.84 28.29 -6.78
C ASN A 314 -12.99 26.78 -6.63
N CYS A 315 -13.24 26.33 -5.42
CA CYS A 315 -13.40 24.91 -5.07
C CYS A 315 -14.70 24.74 -4.30
N LEU A 316 -15.56 23.83 -4.72
CA LEU A 316 -16.70 23.40 -3.93
C LEU A 316 -16.24 22.30 -2.97
N ASN A 317 -16.20 22.63 -1.68
CA ASN A 317 -15.90 21.67 -0.62
C ASN A 317 -17.20 21.10 -0.08
N VAL A 318 -17.33 19.77 -0.14
CA VAL A 318 -18.45 19.05 0.41
C VAL A 318 -17.95 18.12 1.50
N SER A 319 -18.57 18.13 2.65
CA SER A 319 -18.25 17.19 3.73
C SER A 319 -19.51 16.56 4.28
N PHE A 320 -19.41 15.27 4.63
CA PHE A 320 -20.52 14.53 5.22
C PHE A 320 -19.99 13.35 6.02
N ASP A 321 -20.82 12.89 6.95
CA ASP A 321 -20.51 11.76 7.81
C ASP A 321 -21.23 10.51 7.31
N LEU A 322 -20.47 9.43 7.14
CA LEU A 322 -20.97 8.08 6.89
C LEU A 322 -20.82 7.26 8.18
N SER A 323 -21.57 6.19 8.34
CA SER A 323 -21.66 5.34 9.56
C SER A 323 -20.38 5.19 10.41
N SER A 324 -19.19 5.25 9.84
CA SER A 324 -17.90 5.08 10.54
C SER A 324 -16.80 6.05 10.12
N SER A 325 -17.07 6.94 9.17
CA SER A 325 -16.07 7.85 8.60
C SER A 325 -16.68 9.17 8.18
N THR A 326 -15.84 10.19 8.10
CA THR A 326 -16.17 11.44 7.43
C THR A 326 -15.56 11.43 6.03
N GLU A 327 -16.33 11.87 5.05
CA GLU A 327 -15.87 12.17 3.69
C GLU A 327 -15.77 13.68 3.49
N MET A 328 -14.74 14.09 2.74
CA MET A 328 -14.52 15.48 2.35
C MET A 328 -14.09 15.52 0.89
N ASP A 329 -14.98 16.02 0.05
CA ASP A 329 -14.73 16.14 -1.38
C ASP A 329 -14.34 17.59 -1.71
N TYR A 330 -13.27 17.73 -2.46
CA TYR A 330 -12.82 19.01 -3.01
C TYR A 330 -13.00 18.97 -4.51
N ILE A 331 -14.02 19.68 -4.97
CA ILE A 331 -14.51 19.64 -6.36
C ILE A 331 -14.10 20.91 -7.09
N PHE A 332 -13.53 20.74 -8.25
CA PHE A 332 -13.18 21.80 -9.20
C PHE A 332 -13.87 21.52 -10.53
N VAL A 333 -14.24 22.56 -11.25
CA VAL A 333 -14.70 22.45 -12.63
C VAL A 333 -13.88 23.37 -13.50
N ARG A 334 -13.21 22.81 -14.48
CA ARG A 334 -12.36 23.52 -15.44
C ARG A 334 -12.53 22.90 -16.82
N ASP A 335 -12.76 23.73 -17.83
CA ASP A 335 -12.83 23.32 -19.24
C ASP A 335 -13.77 22.14 -19.50
N GLY A 336 -14.96 22.16 -18.86
CA GLY A 336 -15.95 21.09 -18.96
C GLY A 336 -15.58 19.79 -18.23
N LYS A 337 -14.51 19.78 -17.46
CA LYS A 337 -14.11 18.63 -16.63
C LYS A 337 -14.48 18.85 -15.18
N PHE A 338 -15.14 17.85 -14.63
CA PHE A 338 -15.35 17.69 -13.21
C PHE A 338 -14.14 16.98 -12.62
N ILE A 339 -13.50 17.60 -11.63
CA ILE A 339 -12.30 17.11 -10.98
C ILE A 339 -12.56 17.08 -9.50
N SER A 340 -12.57 15.90 -8.88
CA SER A 340 -12.70 15.78 -7.43
C SER A 340 -11.49 15.11 -6.80
N PHE A 341 -11.25 15.49 -5.55
CA PHE A 341 -10.30 14.82 -4.65
C PHE A 341 -11.11 14.39 -3.44
N ASP A 342 -11.46 13.12 -3.40
CA ASP A 342 -12.37 12.54 -2.41
C ASP A 342 -11.52 11.98 -1.26
N TYR A 343 -11.58 12.64 -0.11
CA TYR A 343 -10.87 12.26 1.11
C TYR A 343 -11.80 11.52 2.05
N GLN A 344 -11.28 10.49 2.68
CA GLN A 344 -12.00 9.74 3.70
C GLN A 344 -11.12 9.53 4.93
N TYR A 345 -11.70 9.67 6.12
CA TYR A 345 -11.03 9.40 7.39
C TYR A 345 -12.02 8.88 8.45
N PRO A 346 -11.56 7.99 9.38
CA PRO A 346 -12.43 7.43 10.41
C PRO A 346 -12.78 8.45 11.51
N PHE A 347 -13.96 8.30 12.13
CA PHE A 347 -14.42 9.18 13.22
C PHE A 347 -13.51 9.18 14.44
N ASP A 348 -12.94 8.04 14.79
CA ASP A 348 -12.16 7.86 16.01
C ASP A 348 -10.98 8.82 16.17
N ASP A 349 -10.55 9.46 15.07
CA ASP A 349 -9.44 10.42 15.06
C ASP A 349 -9.73 11.66 14.19
N ALA A 350 -11.01 12.05 14.13
CA ALA A 350 -11.49 13.10 13.23
C ALA A 350 -10.70 14.42 13.33
N LYS A 351 -10.32 14.85 14.54
CA LYS A 351 -9.63 16.14 14.74
C LYS A 351 -8.25 16.17 14.08
N ARG A 352 -7.49 15.10 14.21
CA ARG A 352 -6.13 14.99 13.63
C ARG A 352 -6.20 14.76 12.13
N GLN A 353 -7.07 13.86 11.70
CA GLN A 353 -7.22 13.47 10.31
C GLN A 353 -7.72 14.64 9.44
N LYS A 354 -8.72 15.37 9.92
CA LYS A 354 -9.26 16.53 9.21
C LYS A 354 -8.17 17.54 8.83
N ALA A 355 -7.23 17.82 9.73
CA ALA A 355 -6.18 18.78 9.42
C ALA A 355 -5.15 18.24 8.40
N ALA A 356 -4.85 16.90 8.37
CA ALA A 356 -4.03 16.32 7.29
C ALA A 356 -4.75 16.42 5.94
N VAL A 357 -6.05 16.12 5.91
CA VAL A 357 -6.88 16.28 4.71
C VAL A 357 -6.87 17.73 4.24
N VAL A 358 -7.11 18.69 5.14
CA VAL A 358 -7.08 20.12 4.82
C VAL A 358 -5.68 20.56 4.34
N LYS A 359 -4.60 20.04 4.95
CA LYS A 359 -3.22 20.30 4.51
C LYS A 359 -2.99 19.78 3.09
N SER A 360 -3.42 18.55 2.82
CA SER A 360 -3.31 17.94 1.50
C SER A 360 -4.14 18.73 0.46
N ALA A 361 -5.40 18.98 0.75
CA ALA A 361 -6.31 19.71 -0.15
C ALA A 361 -5.78 21.11 -0.49
N LYS A 362 -5.28 21.86 0.49
CA LYS A 362 -4.67 23.17 0.26
C LYS A 362 -3.42 23.14 -0.63
N SER A 363 -2.83 21.98 -0.83
CA SER A 363 -1.68 21.79 -1.71
C SER A 363 -2.06 21.49 -3.16
N ILE A 364 -3.34 21.31 -3.46
CA ILE A 364 -3.80 21.07 -4.84
C ILE A 364 -3.41 22.26 -5.72
N ARG A 365 -2.77 21.96 -6.83
CA ARG A 365 -2.37 22.92 -7.85
C ARG A 365 -2.68 22.36 -9.21
N PHE A 366 -3.12 23.21 -10.08
CA PHE A 366 -3.30 22.94 -11.50
C PHE A 366 -2.17 23.62 -12.26
N ASN A 367 -1.39 22.84 -12.96
CA ASN A 367 -0.36 23.37 -13.84
C ASN A 367 -1.01 23.91 -15.11
N PRO A 368 -0.49 24.99 -15.71
CA PRO A 368 -0.99 25.54 -16.96
C PRO A 368 -0.88 24.56 -18.12
#